data_643c0bc1452169c4031da7f8a8d08454
#
_entry.id   643c0bc1452169c4031da7f8a8d08454
#
_cell.length_a   1.000
_cell.length_b   1.000
_cell.length_c   1.000
_cell.angle_alpha   90.00
_cell.angle_beta   90.00
_cell.angle_gamma   90.00
#
_symmetry.space_group_name_H-M   'P 1'
#
loop_
_entity.id
_entity.type
_entity.pdbx_description
1 polymer ?
#
loop_
_entity_poly.entity_id
_entity_poly.type
_entity_poly.pdbx_seq_one_letter_code
_entity_poly.pdbx_strand_id
1 'polypeptide(L)'
;MVDRVKFKNTEVSRLGLGTMRLPCKTPLKREANPLIDYTKGQQLVDMAYNNGVNYFDTAYMYHQGKSEKFIGTALKKYPRDTYFLADKLPIWLCKSPKDMQKIFDKQLERTGIDCFDFYLLHSLDKENFEKCEQYKAYDFVKEKQAQGLVKNIGFSFHGTVDDLKKIIAS
;
A
#
# COMPACT_ATOMS: atom_id res chain seq x y z
N MET A 1 12.63 10.36 18.40
CA MET A 1 11.36 9.75 17.97
C MET A 1 10.77 10.55 16.82
N VAL A 2 10.10 9.89 15.88
CA VAL A 2 9.43 10.57 14.76
C VAL A 2 8.19 11.32 15.27
N ASP A 3 8.01 12.57 14.82
CA ASP A 3 6.83 13.37 15.14
C ASP A 3 5.55 12.73 14.58
N ARG A 4 4.44 12.91 15.29
CA ARG A 4 3.11 12.46 14.86
C ARG A 4 2.21 13.64 14.57
N VAL A 5 1.25 13.42 13.67
CA VAL A 5 0.21 14.38 13.33
C VAL A 5 -1.16 13.73 13.47
N LYS A 6 -2.13 14.51 13.86
CA LYS A 6 -3.51 14.06 13.95
C LYS A 6 -4.06 13.81 12.55
N PHE A 7 -4.61 12.62 12.33
CA PHE A 7 -5.35 12.25 11.13
C PHE A 7 -6.69 11.65 11.56
N LYS A 8 -7.78 12.38 11.34
CA LYS A 8 -9.11 12.03 11.88
C LYS A 8 -9.05 11.82 13.40
N ASN A 9 -9.37 10.63 13.88
CA ASN A 9 -9.38 10.25 15.29
C ASN A 9 -8.12 9.46 15.72
N THR A 10 -7.05 9.51 14.94
CA THR A 10 -5.81 8.78 15.21
C THR A 10 -4.58 9.67 15.00
N GLU A 11 -3.41 9.20 15.42
CA GLU A 11 -2.14 9.86 15.23
C GLU A 11 -1.24 9.05 14.31
N VAL A 12 -0.80 9.65 13.23
CA VAL A 12 0.07 9.04 12.22
C VAL A 12 1.45 9.70 12.27
N SER A 13 2.50 8.90 12.18
CA SER A 13 3.87 9.42 12.10
C SER A 13 4.06 10.24 10.81
N ARG A 14 4.75 11.37 10.92
CA ARG A 14 5.08 12.23 9.76
C ARG A 14 5.98 11.54 8.75
N LEU A 15 6.74 10.54 9.19
CA LEU A 15 7.55 9.69 8.33
C LEU A 15 6.89 8.31 8.25
N GLY A 16 6.71 7.79 7.04
CA GLY A 16 6.29 6.42 6.78
C GLY A 16 7.44 5.57 6.23
N LEU A 17 7.36 4.26 6.41
CA LEU A 17 8.27 3.30 5.78
C LEU A 17 7.63 2.67 4.56
N GLY A 18 8.11 3.03 3.36
CA GLY A 18 7.73 2.38 2.10
C GLY A 18 8.59 1.16 1.79
N THR A 19 7.96 0.10 1.31
CA THR A 19 8.61 -1.19 1.04
C THR A 19 8.97 -1.43 -0.43
N MET A 20 8.92 -0.41 -1.26
CA MET A 20 9.29 -0.51 -2.67
C MET A 20 10.77 -0.87 -2.89
N ARG A 21 11.64 -0.47 -1.97
CA ARG A 21 13.10 -0.64 -2.08
C ARG A 21 13.66 -1.26 -0.80
N LEU A 22 13.19 -2.44 -0.45
CA LEU A 22 13.73 -3.21 0.67
C LEU A 22 15.15 -3.69 0.38
N PRO A 23 15.97 -3.93 1.42
CA PRO A 23 17.26 -4.57 1.28
C PRO A 23 17.14 -5.92 0.55
N CYS A 24 18.03 -6.17 -0.39
CA CYS A 24 18.06 -7.39 -1.19
C CYS A 24 19.41 -8.10 -1.04
N LYS A 25 19.39 -9.44 -1.15
CA LYS A 25 20.60 -10.28 -1.12
C LYS A 25 21.52 -10.06 -2.31
N THR A 26 20.96 -9.61 -3.43
CA THR A 26 21.68 -9.25 -4.66
C THR A 26 21.37 -7.82 -5.03
N PRO A 27 22.30 -7.09 -5.72
CA PRO A 27 22.02 -5.74 -6.17
C PRO A 27 20.73 -5.67 -7.00
N LEU A 28 19.96 -4.61 -6.82
CA LEU A 28 18.77 -4.28 -7.62
C LEU A 28 19.20 -3.97 -9.06
N LYS A 29 19.41 -4.99 -9.89
CA LYS A 29 19.50 -4.83 -11.33
C LYS A 29 18.09 -4.81 -11.90
N ARG A 30 17.84 -3.94 -12.90
CA ARG A 30 16.50 -3.72 -13.49
C ARG A 30 15.84 -5.00 -14.01
N GLU A 31 16.64 -6.02 -14.36
CA GLU A 31 16.23 -7.30 -14.93
C GLU A 31 16.37 -8.49 -13.98
N ALA A 32 16.99 -8.30 -12.82
CA ALA A 32 17.11 -9.37 -11.83
C ALA A 32 15.89 -9.39 -10.92
N ASN A 33 15.44 -10.59 -10.53
CA ASN A 33 14.44 -10.80 -9.49
C ASN A 33 15.13 -10.80 -8.10
N PRO A 34 15.41 -9.63 -7.51
CA PRO A 34 16.19 -9.57 -6.29
C PRO A 34 15.38 -10.17 -5.15
N LEU A 35 15.96 -11.15 -4.48
CA LEU A 35 15.38 -11.72 -3.27
C LEU A 35 15.52 -10.71 -2.14
N ILE A 36 14.42 -10.40 -1.48
CA ILE A 36 14.43 -9.59 -0.27
C ILE A 36 15.35 -10.26 0.76
N ASP A 37 16.25 -9.51 1.34
CA ASP A 37 17.02 -9.91 2.52
C ASP A 37 16.13 -9.74 3.75
N TYR A 38 15.47 -10.81 4.15
CA TYR A 38 14.50 -10.79 5.26
C TYR A 38 15.15 -10.35 6.59
N THR A 39 16.40 -10.68 6.83
CA THR A 39 17.11 -10.27 8.05
C THR A 39 17.33 -8.76 8.07
N LYS A 40 17.91 -8.19 7.02
CA LYS A 40 18.12 -6.75 6.92
C LYS A 40 16.82 -5.98 6.79
N GLY A 41 15.83 -6.55 6.09
CA GLY A 41 14.50 -5.97 5.98
C GLY A 41 13.82 -5.89 7.35
N GLN A 42 13.90 -6.96 8.16
CA GLN A 42 13.35 -6.95 9.52
C GLN A 42 14.04 -5.91 10.39
N GLN A 43 15.37 -5.81 10.33
CA GLN A 43 16.13 -4.79 11.07
C GLN A 43 15.66 -3.36 10.70
N LEU A 44 15.38 -3.12 9.40
CA LEU A 44 14.86 -1.84 8.93
C LEU A 44 13.46 -1.54 9.49
N VAL A 45 12.56 -2.52 9.46
CA VAL A 45 11.21 -2.39 10.03
C VAL A 45 11.29 -2.15 11.54
N ASP A 46 12.14 -2.89 12.25
CA ASP A 46 12.34 -2.74 13.69
C ASP A 46 12.90 -1.36 14.06
N MET A 47 13.87 -0.89 13.29
CA MET A 47 14.44 0.45 13.48
C MET A 47 13.36 1.53 13.27
N ALA A 48 12.57 1.43 12.21
CA ALA A 48 11.51 2.38 11.93
C ALA A 48 10.46 2.39 13.05
N TYR A 49 9.93 1.22 13.41
CA TYR A 49 8.91 1.08 14.44
C TYR A 49 9.39 1.58 15.80
N ASN A 50 10.58 1.17 16.26
CA ASN A 50 11.14 1.55 17.56
C ASN A 50 11.47 3.06 17.65
N ASN A 51 11.65 3.75 16.52
CA ASN A 51 11.81 5.20 16.44
C ASN A 51 10.50 5.96 16.25
N GLY A 52 9.35 5.28 16.33
CA GLY A 52 8.02 5.90 16.36
C GLY A 52 7.33 5.97 15.01
N VAL A 53 7.89 5.39 13.94
CA VAL A 53 7.17 5.20 12.67
C VAL A 53 6.05 4.20 12.88
N ASN A 54 4.82 4.61 12.56
CA ASN A 54 3.65 3.75 12.64
C ASN A 54 2.87 3.65 11.32
N TYR A 55 3.39 4.19 10.22
CA TYR A 55 2.79 4.08 8.88
C TYR A 55 3.72 3.28 7.97
N PHE A 56 3.25 2.13 7.49
CA PHE A 56 3.97 1.23 6.60
C PHE A 56 3.22 1.13 5.28
N ASP A 57 3.94 1.24 4.17
CA ASP A 57 3.37 1.30 2.82
C ASP A 57 3.94 0.18 1.95
N THR A 58 3.05 -0.58 1.32
CA THR A 58 3.37 -1.60 0.34
C THR A 58 2.54 -1.45 -0.93
N ALA A 59 2.74 -2.31 -1.91
CA ALA A 59 1.91 -2.45 -3.09
C ALA A 59 2.06 -3.82 -3.74
N TYR A 60 1.03 -4.21 -4.48
CA TYR A 60 0.88 -5.52 -5.14
C TYR A 60 2.11 -5.95 -5.95
N MET A 61 2.77 -5.01 -6.65
CA MET A 61 3.90 -5.28 -7.56
C MET A 61 5.27 -5.10 -6.91
N TYR A 62 5.36 -4.56 -5.68
CA TYR A 62 6.66 -4.31 -5.05
C TYR A 62 7.42 -5.62 -4.84
N HIS A 63 8.71 -5.63 -5.23
CA HIS A 63 9.53 -6.83 -5.22
C HIS A 63 8.86 -8.03 -5.92
N GLN A 64 8.18 -7.76 -7.05
CA GLN A 64 7.46 -8.79 -7.84
C GLN A 64 6.41 -9.55 -7.01
N GLY A 65 5.68 -8.82 -6.18
CA GLY A 65 4.60 -9.35 -5.33
C GLY A 65 5.09 -10.00 -4.02
N LYS A 66 6.38 -9.84 -3.66
CA LYS A 66 6.92 -10.43 -2.41
C LYS A 66 6.90 -9.44 -1.25
N SER A 67 6.75 -8.14 -1.52
CA SER A 67 6.76 -7.10 -0.50
C SER A 67 5.60 -7.23 0.49
N GLU A 68 4.40 -7.53 0.03
CA GLU A 68 3.22 -7.72 0.87
C GLU A 68 3.43 -8.85 1.88
N LYS A 69 3.91 -10.02 1.42
CA LYS A 69 4.21 -11.15 2.30
C LYS A 69 5.32 -10.81 3.29
N PHE A 70 6.35 -10.09 2.84
CA PHE A 70 7.44 -9.66 3.71
C PHE A 70 6.92 -8.75 4.82
N ILE A 71 6.23 -7.65 4.47
CA ILE A 71 5.80 -6.67 5.48
C ILE A 71 4.76 -7.26 6.44
N GLY A 72 3.83 -8.08 5.94
CA GLY A 72 2.88 -8.80 6.77
C GLY A 72 3.56 -9.72 7.78
N THR A 73 4.64 -10.41 7.37
CA THR A 73 5.45 -11.24 8.27
C THR A 73 6.24 -10.39 9.27
N ALA A 74 6.88 -9.32 8.79
CA ALA A 74 7.74 -8.47 9.61
C ALA A 74 6.97 -7.73 10.72
N LEU A 75 5.73 -7.34 10.45
CA LEU A 75 4.88 -6.61 11.40
C LEU A 75 4.14 -7.52 12.40
N LYS A 76 4.06 -8.83 12.19
CA LYS A 76 3.34 -9.77 13.09
C LYS A 76 3.83 -9.75 14.55
N LYS A 77 5.08 -9.36 14.80
CA LYS A 77 5.64 -9.28 16.15
C LYS A 77 5.17 -8.06 16.94
N TYR A 78 4.52 -7.09 16.28
CA TYR A 78 4.00 -5.89 16.91
C TYR A 78 2.48 -5.97 17.07
N PRO A 79 1.91 -5.36 18.14
CA PRO A 79 0.46 -5.30 18.29
C PRO A 79 -0.19 -4.59 17.09
N ARG A 80 -1.25 -5.20 16.53
CA ARG A 80 -1.88 -4.74 15.28
C ARG A 80 -2.43 -3.32 15.34
N ASP A 81 -2.85 -2.87 16.48
CA ASP A 81 -3.41 -1.53 16.76
C ASP A 81 -2.35 -0.43 16.91
N THR A 82 -1.06 -0.79 16.88
CA THR A 82 0.04 0.17 17.07
C THR A 82 0.63 0.68 15.76
N TYR A 83 0.19 0.15 14.63
CA TYR A 83 0.65 0.57 13.30
C TYR A 83 -0.46 0.57 12.25
N PHE A 84 -0.23 1.32 11.20
CA PHE A 84 -1.06 1.40 10.00
C PHE A 84 -0.36 0.72 8.83
N LEU A 85 -1.10 -0.14 8.11
CA LEU A 85 -0.61 -0.75 6.88
C LEU A 85 -1.43 -0.21 5.71
N ALA A 86 -0.71 0.37 4.74
CA ALA A 86 -1.26 0.85 3.48
C ALA A 86 -0.91 -0.11 2.34
N ASP A 87 -1.89 -0.41 1.49
CA ASP A 87 -1.71 -1.14 0.25
C ASP A 87 -2.46 -0.45 -0.90
N LYS A 88 -2.27 -0.90 -2.15
CA LYS A 88 -2.73 -0.16 -3.32
C LYS A 88 -3.30 -1.08 -4.40
N LEU A 89 -4.41 -0.67 -5.02
CA LEU A 89 -5.03 -1.34 -6.16
C LEU A 89 -4.34 -0.96 -7.48
N PRO A 90 -3.59 -1.85 -8.13
CA PRO A 90 -2.94 -1.57 -9.42
C PRO A 90 -3.93 -1.73 -10.57
N ILE A 91 -4.72 -0.68 -10.86
CA ILE A 91 -5.81 -0.73 -11.85
C ILE A 91 -5.34 -1.14 -13.25
N TRP A 92 -4.10 -0.81 -13.62
CA TRP A 92 -3.52 -1.18 -14.92
C TRP A 92 -3.38 -2.69 -15.13
N LEU A 93 -3.34 -3.49 -14.06
CA LEU A 93 -3.30 -4.95 -14.14
C LEU A 93 -4.69 -5.58 -14.35
N CYS A 94 -5.76 -4.85 -14.08
CA CYS A 94 -7.11 -5.36 -14.22
C CYS A 94 -7.49 -5.40 -15.72
N LYS A 95 -7.98 -6.53 -16.18
CA LYS A 95 -8.56 -6.72 -17.52
C LYS A 95 -10.09 -6.60 -17.50
N SER A 96 -10.66 -6.69 -16.32
CA SER A 96 -12.09 -6.57 -16.05
C SER A 96 -12.33 -6.06 -14.63
N PRO A 97 -13.52 -5.53 -14.28
CA PRO A 97 -13.87 -5.16 -12.91
C PRO A 97 -13.71 -6.30 -11.90
N LYS A 98 -13.94 -7.56 -12.31
CA LYS A 98 -13.79 -8.75 -11.45
C LYS A 98 -12.34 -8.98 -10.97
N ASP A 99 -11.37 -8.45 -11.69
CA ASP A 99 -9.96 -8.62 -11.32
C ASP A 99 -9.56 -7.78 -10.11
N MET A 100 -10.29 -6.68 -9.84
CA MET A 100 -10.09 -5.87 -8.63
C MET A 100 -10.32 -6.72 -7.36
N GLN A 101 -11.40 -7.52 -7.34
CA GLN A 101 -11.68 -8.42 -6.21
C GLN A 101 -10.57 -9.46 -6.03
N LYS A 102 -10.13 -10.10 -7.12
CA LYS A 102 -9.05 -11.11 -7.05
C LYS A 102 -7.75 -10.52 -6.52
N ILE A 103 -7.42 -9.30 -6.95
CA ILE A 103 -6.23 -8.58 -6.47
C ILE A 103 -6.37 -8.27 -4.98
N PHE A 104 -7.50 -7.70 -4.57
CA PHE A 104 -7.77 -7.35 -3.18
C PHE A 104 -7.68 -8.56 -2.24
N ASP A 105 -8.33 -9.67 -2.61
CA ASP A 105 -8.28 -10.91 -1.83
C ASP A 105 -6.85 -11.44 -1.72
N LYS A 106 -6.08 -11.37 -2.82
CA LYS A 106 -4.68 -11.78 -2.83
C LYS A 106 -3.79 -10.91 -1.95
N GLN A 107 -4.08 -9.62 -1.85
CA GLN A 107 -3.35 -8.70 -0.98
C GLN A 107 -3.62 -8.99 0.50
N LEU A 108 -4.88 -9.25 0.89
CA LEU A 108 -5.21 -9.70 2.25
C LEU A 108 -4.50 -11.02 2.59
N GLU A 109 -4.55 -12.00 1.67
CA GLU A 109 -3.85 -13.29 1.84
C GLU A 109 -2.34 -13.10 2.04
N ARG A 110 -1.69 -12.26 1.21
CA ARG A 110 -0.24 -12.05 1.25
C ARG A 110 0.22 -11.28 2.48
N THR A 111 -0.53 -10.28 2.88
CA THR A 111 -0.22 -9.49 4.08
C THR A 111 -0.61 -10.20 5.37
N GLY A 112 -1.60 -11.11 5.30
CA GLY A 112 -2.11 -11.85 6.45
C GLY A 112 -2.82 -10.97 7.47
N ILE A 113 -3.48 -9.90 7.02
CA ILE A 113 -4.31 -9.01 7.83
C ILE A 113 -5.77 -9.10 7.38
N ASP A 114 -6.68 -8.75 8.27
CA ASP A 114 -8.13 -8.77 7.99
C ASP A 114 -8.65 -7.44 7.44
N CYS A 115 -7.91 -6.35 7.62
CA CYS A 115 -8.33 -5.01 7.23
C CYS A 115 -7.11 -4.12 6.94
N PHE A 116 -7.14 -3.41 5.80
CA PHE A 116 -6.18 -2.34 5.49
C PHE A 116 -6.56 -1.05 6.20
N ASP A 117 -5.59 -0.40 6.84
CA ASP A 117 -5.82 0.92 7.42
C ASP A 117 -5.95 1.99 6.35
N PHE A 118 -5.20 1.85 5.26
CA PHE A 118 -5.28 2.69 4.07
C PHE A 118 -5.24 1.81 2.81
N TYR A 119 -6.18 2.06 1.89
CA TYR A 119 -6.17 1.38 0.61
C TYR A 119 -6.29 2.40 -0.51
N LEU A 120 -5.31 2.41 -1.42
CA LEU A 120 -5.11 3.48 -2.37
C LEU A 120 -5.39 3.00 -3.81
N LEU A 121 -5.98 3.83 -4.64
CA LEU A 121 -5.89 3.66 -6.09
C LEU A 121 -4.45 3.96 -6.51
N HIS A 122 -3.77 2.98 -7.11
CA HIS A 122 -2.32 3.03 -7.29
C HIS A 122 -1.91 3.80 -8.54
N SER A 123 -0.99 4.76 -8.37
CA SER A 123 -0.28 5.42 -9.47
C SER A 123 -1.24 6.08 -10.47
N LEU A 124 -2.18 6.90 -9.96
CA LEU A 124 -3.07 7.62 -10.85
C LEU A 124 -2.27 8.63 -11.69
N ASP A 125 -2.51 8.57 -12.96
CA ASP A 125 -2.27 9.53 -14.02
C ASP A 125 -3.57 9.63 -14.84
N LYS A 126 -3.55 10.29 -15.97
CA LYS A 126 -4.73 10.40 -16.83
C LYS A 126 -5.30 9.03 -17.24
N GLU A 127 -4.44 8.12 -17.72
CA GLU A 127 -4.85 6.83 -18.26
C GLU A 127 -5.40 5.90 -17.16
N ASN A 128 -4.67 5.78 -16.07
CA ASN A 128 -5.12 4.96 -14.93
C ASN A 128 -6.38 5.54 -14.28
N PHE A 129 -6.56 6.85 -14.27
CA PHE A 129 -7.78 7.48 -13.77
C PHE A 129 -8.98 7.16 -14.66
N GLU A 130 -8.86 7.33 -15.99
CA GLU A 130 -9.91 6.96 -16.95
C GLU A 130 -10.32 5.48 -16.79
N LYS A 131 -9.37 4.59 -16.55
CA LYS A 131 -9.63 3.18 -16.28
C LYS A 131 -10.30 2.95 -14.92
N CYS A 132 -9.94 3.71 -13.90
CA CYS A 132 -10.63 3.67 -12.60
C CYS A 132 -12.11 4.05 -12.75
N GLU A 133 -12.42 5.10 -13.52
CA GLU A 133 -13.79 5.53 -13.83
C GLU A 133 -14.54 4.43 -14.57
N GLN A 134 -13.95 3.90 -15.67
CA GLN A 134 -14.55 2.84 -16.48
C GLN A 134 -14.90 1.59 -15.65
N TYR A 135 -14.04 1.19 -14.73
CA TYR A 135 -14.22 -0.02 -13.91
C TYR A 135 -14.90 0.26 -12.57
N LYS A 136 -15.26 1.51 -12.28
CA LYS A 136 -15.84 1.95 -11.01
C LYS A 136 -14.96 1.55 -9.81
N ALA A 137 -13.65 1.78 -9.94
CA ALA A 137 -12.68 1.37 -8.94
C ALA A 137 -12.89 2.06 -7.60
N TYR A 138 -13.34 3.32 -7.62
CA TYR A 138 -13.68 4.06 -6.39
C TYR A 138 -14.88 3.43 -5.68
N ASP A 139 -15.94 3.08 -6.42
CA ASP A 139 -17.12 2.41 -5.86
C ASP A 139 -16.74 1.05 -5.24
N PHE A 140 -15.88 0.29 -5.94
CA PHE A 140 -15.34 -0.97 -5.43
C PHE A 140 -14.64 -0.77 -4.08
N VAL A 141 -13.73 0.21 -3.97
CA VAL A 141 -13.01 0.46 -2.70
C VAL A 141 -13.93 0.97 -1.61
N LYS A 142 -14.95 1.78 -1.96
CA LYS A 142 -16.02 2.22 -1.04
C LYS A 142 -16.81 1.04 -0.51
N GLU A 143 -17.12 0.06 -1.36
CA GLU A 143 -17.77 -1.18 -0.92
C GLU A 143 -16.91 -1.94 0.09
N LYS A 144 -15.58 -2.07 -0.15
CA LYS A 144 -14.66 -2.69 0.82
C LYS A 144 -14.59 -1.92 2.13
N GLN A 145 -14.70 -0.61 2.09
CA GLN A 145 -14.78 0.22 3.30
C GLN A 145 -16.08 -0.03 4.06
N ALA A 146 -17.22 -0.11 3.38
CA ALA A 146 -18.51 -0.42 4.01
C ALA A 146 -18.52 -1.84 4.63
N GLN A 147 -17.79 -2.79 4.05
CA GLN A 147 -17.57 -4.14 4.58
C GLN A 147 -16.60 -4.18 5.78
N GLY A 148 -15.97 -3.07 6.16
CA GLY A 148 -14.98 -3.01 7.23
C GLY A 148 -13.59 -3.55 6.86
N LEU A 149 -13.35 -3.86 5.58
CA LEU A 149 -12.07 -4.40 5.08
C LEU A 149 -11.05 -3.30 4.75
N VAL A 150 -11.47 -2.04 4.71
CA VAL A 150 -10.65 -0.85 4.47
C VAL A 150 -11.10 0.28 5.41
N LYS A 151 -10.18 0.93 6.13
CA LYS A 151 -10.52 2.06 7.00
C LYS A 151 -10.50 3.41 6.29
N ASN A 152 -9.46 3.64 5.47
CA ASN A 152 -9.26 4.91 4.77
C ASN A 152 -8.95 4.67 3.31
N ILE A 153 -9.58 5.46 2.43
CA ILE A 153 -9.41 5.42 0.98
C ILE A 153 -8.59 6.62 0.53
N GLY A 154 -7.78 6.44 -0.49
CA GLY A 154 -7.01 7.49 -1.13
C GLY A 154 -6.45 7.05 -2.47
N PHE A 155 -5.49 7.78 -2.96
CA PHE A 155 -4.76 7.41 -4.18
C PHE A 155 -3.29 7.82 -4.09
N SER A 156 -2.44 7.17 -4.86
CA SER A 156 -1.10 7.65 -5.20
C SER A 156 -1.10 8.23 -6.60
N PHE A 157 -0.30 9.25 -6.85
CA PHE A 157 -0.40 10.06 -8.06
C PHE A 157 0.96 10.24 -8.74
N HIS A 158 0.97 10.14 -10.08
CA HIS A 158 2.13 10.31 -10.94
C HIS A 158 1.79 11.04 -12.26
N GLY A 159 0.92 12.02 -12.22
CA GLY A 159 0.49 12.79 -13.39
C GLY A 159 0.88 14.27 -13.32
N THR A 160 0.23 15.09 -14.13
CA THR A 160 0.38 16.53 -14.15
C THR A 160 -0.48 17.21 -13.08
N VAL A 161 -0.21 18.48 -12.77
CA VAL A 161 -1.05 19.26 -11.84
C VAL A 161 -2.50 19.34 -12.31
N ASP A 162 -2.70 19.44 -13.63
CA ASP A 162 -4.06 19.54 -14.19
C ASP A 162 -4.82 18.21 -14.10
N ASP A 163 -4.13 17.07 -14.22
CA ASP A 163 -4.72 15.75 -13.96
C ASP A 163 -5.11 15.63 -12.48
N LEU A 164 -4.24 16.06 -11.57
CA LEU A 164 -4.54 16.05 -10.13
C LEU A 164 -5.78 16.86 -9.79
N LYS A 165 -5.91 18.09 -10.36
CA LYS A 165 -7.09 18.93 -10.16
C LYS A 165 -8.38 18.23 -10.62
N LYS A 166 -8.34 17.54 -11.77
CA LYS A 166 -9.49 16.78 -12.29
C LYS A 166 -9.87 15.62 -11.35
N ILE A 167 -8.87 14.86 -10.88
CA ILE A 167 -9.09 13.73 -9.97
C ILE A 167 -9.72 14.20 -8.65
N ILE A 168 -9.26 15.34 -8.10
CA ILE A 168 -9.79 15.86 -6.83
C ILE A 168 -11.21 16.43 -6.99
N ALA A 169 -11.56 16.92 -8.19
CA ALA A 169 -12.86 17.50 -8.48
C ALA A 169 -13.94 16.47 -8.86
N SER A 170 -13.57 15.22 -9.11
CA SER A 170 -14.47 14.09 -9.44
C SER A 170 -14.98 13.42 -8.17
#